data_350894bd590246d1c56cdb014e46bfe9
#
_entry.id   350894bd590246d1c56cdb014e46bfe9
#
_cell.length_a   1.000
_cell.length_b   1.000
_cell.length_c   1.000
_cell.angle_alpha   90.00
_cell.angle_beta   90.00
_cell.angle_gamma   90.00
#
_symmetry.space_group_name_H-M   'P 1'
#
loop_
_entity.id
_entity.type
_entity.pdbx_description
1 polymer ?
#
loop_
_entity_poly.entity_id
_entity_poly.type
_entity_poly.pdbx_seq_one_letter_code
_entity_poly.pdbx_strand_id
1 'polypeptide(L)'
;GFSDTLSGIQKYEYAIGTEIDSFALVNWTSVGLDTFFIESNLTLISGETYYVVVKSTDHVSNTNISSGDGITVDLIVPVIGELYDGSETEDMDWQSSDSTFSLYWSGSDSRELDNYQYSVGTVPGDSNIAAWTSVSTNTSMVIENVELVEEQTYYGSVRAEDRAGNISDMVSSDGITIDYSTPVSGSVRDGLS
;
A
#
# COMPACT_ATOMS: atom_id res chain seq x y z
N GLY A 1 -19.48 -4.06 -26.25
CA GLY A 1 -19.34 -5.47 -26.65
C GLY A 1 -19.54 -5.64 -28.15
N PHE A 2 -19.10 -6.73 -28.71
CA PHE A 2 -19.35 -7.07 -30.11
C PHE A 2 -20.81 -7.51 -30.29
N SER A 3 -21.40 -7.19 -31.44
CA SER A 3 -22.72 -7.66 -31.83
C SER A 3 -22.78 -7.85 -33.33
N ASP A 4 -23.51 -8.85 -33.79
CA ASP A 4 -23.86 -9.04 -35.17
C ASP A 4 -25.36 -9.47 -35.25
N THR A 5 -26.14 -8.74 -36.02
CA THR A 5 -27.59 -8.88 -36.10
C THR A 5 -28.07 -9.76 -37.28
N LEU A 6 -27.16 -10.13 -38.18
CA LEU A 6 -27.47 -10.90 -39.38
C LEU A 6 -27.09 -12.35 -39.23
N SER A 7 -25.80 -12.68 -39.22
CA SER A 7 -25.31 -14.06 -39.10
C SER A 7 -25.06 -14.52 -37.68
N GLY A 8 -24.96 -13.57 -36.73
CA GLY A 8 -24.65 -13.84 -35.35
C GLY A 8 -23.18 -14.15 -35.11
N ILE A 9 -22.71 -13.99 -33.87
CA ILE A 9 -21.33 -14.29 -33.46
C ILE A 9 -21.13 -15.80 -33.35
N GLN A 10 -20.10 -16.31 -34.01
CA GLN A 10 -19.71 -17.72 -33.95
C GLN A 10 -18.76 -17.99 -32.81
N LYS A 11 -17.76 -17.13 -32.61
CA LYS A 11 -16.73 -17.29 -31.56
C LYS A 11 -16.04 -15.99 -31.20
N TYR A 12 -15.45 -16.00 -30.01
CA TYR A 12 -14.42 -15.05 -29.59
C TYR A 12 -13.05 -15.72 -29.46
N GLU A 13 -12.02 -14.97 -29.77
CA GLU A 13 -10.62 -15.33 -29.55
C GLU A 13 -9.95 -14.15 -28.88
N TYR A 14 -9.04 -14.40 -27.95
CA TYR A 14 -8.21 -13.35 -27.35
C TYR A 14 -6.74 -13.63 -27.59
N ALA A 15 -5.93 -12.58 -27.45
CA ALA A 15 -4.48 -12.63 -27.44
C ALA A 15 -3.95 -11.59 -26.45
N ILE A 16 -2.74 -11.81 -25.91
CA ILE A 16 -2.09 -10.91 -24.95
C ILE A 16 -0.66 -10.64 -25.38
N GLY A 17 -0.25 -9.38 -25.36
CA GLY A 17 1.11 -8.96 -25.66
C GLY A 17 1.43 -7.59 -25.09
N THR A 18 2.67 -7.14 -25.27
CA THR A 18 3.15 -5.81 -24.86
C THR A 18 2.86 -4.73 -25.90
N GLU A 19 2.36 -5.12 -27.07
CA GLU A 19 1.91 -4.25 -28.15
C GLU A 19 0.57 -4.76 -28.69
N ILE A 20 -0.27 -3.87 -29.21
CA ILE A 20 -1.60 -4.23 -29.71
C ILE A 20 -1.54 -5.21 -30.90
N ASP A 21 -0.44 -5.19 -31.65
CA ASP A 21 -0.24 -6.03 -32.82
C ASP A 21 0.77 -7.16 -32.62
N SER A 22 1.32 -7.30 -31.39
CA SER A 22 2.32 -8.32 -31.03
C SER A 22 1.83 -9.19 -29.87
N PHE A 23 1.50 -10.45 -30.15
CA PHE A 23 0.91 -11.37 -29.19
C PHE A 23 1.96 -12.35 -28.63
N ALA A 24 3.04 -11.78 -28.09
CA ALA A 24 4.19 -12.56 -27.66
C ALA A 24 3.94 -13.36 -26.35
N LEU A 25 2.97 -12.95 -25.54
CA LEU A 25 2.67 -13.60 -24.26
C LEU A 25 1.64 -14.72 -24.43
N VAL A 26 0.49 -14.42 -25.05
CA VAL A 26 -0.56 -15.40 -25.37
C VAL A 26 -0.99 -15.20 -26.81
N ASN A 27 -0.79 -16.24 -27.63
CA ASN A 27 -1.30 -16.24 -29.01
C ASN A 27 -2.83 -16.36 -29.04
N TRP A 28 -3.43 -16.09 -30.21
CA TRP A 28 -4.87 -16.20 -30.41
C TRP A 28 -5.44 -17.52 -29.87
N THR A 29 -6.22 -17.43 -28.81
CA THR A 29 -6.87 -18.54 -28.09
C THR A 29 -8.37 -18.37 -28.12
N SER A 30 -9.09 -19.42 -28.55
CA SER A 30 -10.56 -19.37 -28.63
C SER A 30 -11.19 -19.64 -27.27
N VAL A 31 -12.20 -18.84 -26.94
CA VAL A 31 -13.06 -19.01 -25.75
C VAL A 31 -14.51 -19.34 -26.14
N GLY A 32 -14.74 -19.70 -27.42
CA GLY A 32 -16.08 -19.97 -27.92
C GLY A 32 -16.95 -18.71 -27.86
N LEU A 33 -18.09 -18.79 -27.21
CA LEU A 33 -19.00 -17.65 -27.02
C LEU A 33 -18.88 -17.02 -25.62
N ASP A 34 -17.92 -17.47 -24.80
CA ASP A 34 -17.72 -16.90 -23.49
C ASP A 34 -17.20 -15.46 -23.61
N THR A 35 -17.76 -14.57 -22.79
CA THR A 35 -17.38 -13.15 -22.73
C THR A 35 -16.49 -12.82 -21.53
N PHE A 36 -16.08 -13.84 -20.81
CA PHE A 36 -15.18 -13.78 -19.67
C PHE A 36 -14.18 -14.94 -19.72
N PHE A 37 -12.92 -14.67 -19.39
CA PHE A 37 -11.88 -15.70 -19.23
C PHE A 37 -10.91 -15.28 -18.14
N ILE A 38 -10.20 -16.24 -17.57
CA ILE A 38 -9.07 -16.03 -16.68
C ILE A 38 -7.87 -16.74 -17.30
N GLU A 39 -6.81 -15.97 -17.54
CA GLU A 39 -5.51 -16.53 -17.91
C GLU A 39 -4.64 -16.60 -16.66
N SER A 40 -3.98 -17.71 -16.43
CA SER A 40 -3.16 -17.96 -15.26
C SER A 40 -1.74 -18.39 -15.65
N ASN A 41 -0.82 -18.29 -14.69
CA ASN A 41 0.58 -18.66 -14.86
C ASN A 41 1.34 -17.84 -15.93
N LEU A 42 0.90 -16.60 -16.13
CA LEU A 42 1.63 -15.66 -16.97
C LEU A 42 2.92 -15.21 -16.27
N THR A 43 4.01 -15.14 -17.02
CA THR A 43 5.25 -14.51 -16.55
C THR A 43 5.22 -13.06 -16.98
N LEU A 44 4.87 -12.18 -16.04
CA LEU A 44 4.75 -10.74 -16.26
C LEU A 44 5.99 -10.03 -15.71
N ILE A 45 6.37 -8.92 -16.35
CA ILE A 45 7.54 -8.10 -16.00
C ILE A 45 7.05 -6.79 -15.41
N SER A 46 7.56 -6.43 -14.24
CA SER A 46 7.26 -5.14 -13.61
C SER A 46 7.72 -3.99 -14.50
N GLY A 47 6.85 -3.00 -14.64
CA GLY A 47 7.09 -1.86 -15.53
C GLY A 47 6.52 -2.01 -16.94
N GLU A 48 6.23 -3.23 -17.39
CA GLU A 48 5.66 -3.48 -18.70
C GLU A 48 4.15 -3.31 -18.72
N THR A 49 3.63 -2.81 -19.85
CA THR A 49 2.18 -2.71 -20.10
C THR A 49 1.74 -3.84 -21.01
N TYR A 50 0.72 -4.57 -20.61
CA TYR A 50 0.15 -5.67 -21.37
C TYR A 50 -1.25 -5.30 -21.88
N TYR A 51 -1.49 -5.62 -23.15
CA TYR A 51 -2.75 -5.38 -23.84
C TYR A 51 -3.46 -6.70 -24.11
N VAL A 52 -4.74 -6.74 -23.79
CA VAL A 52 -5.64 -7.81 -24.20
C VAL A 52 -6.34 -7.38 -25.48
N VAL A 53 -6.25 -8.18 -26.51
CA VAL A 53 -6.92 -7.97 -27.77
C VAL A 53 -7.95 -9.07 -27.99
N VAL A 54 -9.16 -8.70 -28.33
CA VAL A 54 -10.26 -9.64 -28.58
C VAL A 54 -10.71 -9.56 -30.03
N LYS A 55 -10.84 -10.71 -30.66
CA LYS A 55 -11.38 -10.86 -32.00
C LYS A 55 -12.71 -11.61 -31.94
N SER A 56 -13.73 -11.06 -32.55
CA SER A 56 -15.00 -11.73 -32.82
C SER A 56 -15.03 -12.26 -34.25
N THR A 57 -15.62 -13.42 -34.46
CA THR A 57 -15.87 -14.03 -35.78
C THR A 57 -17.35 -14.40 -35.87
N ASP A 58 -18.02 -14.04 -36.96
CA ASP A 58 -19.40 -14.40 -37.23
C ASP A 58 -19.53 -15.76 -37.96
N HIS A 59 -20.76 -16.24 -38.21
CA HIS A 59 -21.00 -17.51 -38.89
C HIS A 59 -20.65 -17.52 -40.39
N VAL A 60 -20.36 -16.37 -41.00
CA VAL A 60 -19.89 -16.25 -42.37
C VAL A 60 -18.44 -15.81 -42.48
N SER A 61 -17.70 -15.92 -41.37
CA SER A 61 -16.26 -15.69 -41.23
C SER A 61 -15.81 -14.21 -41.35
N ASN A 62 -16.69 -13.24 -41.19
CA ASN A 62 -16.26 -11.86 -40.96
C ASN A 62 -15.70 -11.72 -39.56
N THR A 63 -14.69 -10.87 -39.42
CA THR A 63 -14.00 -10.64 -38.15
C THR A 63 -13.97 -9.19 -37.77
N ASN A 64 -14.00 -8.92 -36.46
CA ASN A 64 -13.74 -7.60 -35.90
C ASN A 64 -12.83 -7.71 -34.67
N ILE A 65 -11.97 -6.71 -34.44
CA ILE A 65 -10.97 -6.72 -33.40
C ILE A 65 -11.16 -5.48 -32.52
N SER A 66 -10.98 -5.63 -31.22
CA SER A 66 -10.92 -4.55 -30.23
C SER A 66 -9.85 -4.86 -29.18
N SER A 67 -9.17 -3.82 -28.72
CA SER A 67 -8.18 -3.90 -27.65
C SER A 67 -8.62 -3.17 -26.40
N GLY A 68 -8.14 -3.64 -25.25
CA GLY A 68 -8.15 -2.85 -24.02
C GLY A 68 -7.13 -1.70 -24.06
N ASP A 69 -7.18 -0.83 -23.06
CA ASP A 69 -6.25 0.29 -22.85
C ASP A 69 -4.92 -0.12 -22.23
N GLY A 70 -4.79 -1.39 -21.85
CA GLY A 70 -3.59 -1.98 -21.26
C GLY A 70 -3.57 -1.93 -19.74
N ILE A 71 -2.85 -2.89 -19.16
CA ILE A 71 -2.56 -2.97 -17.73
C ILE A 71 -1.06 -2.93 -17.55
N THR A 72 -0.56 -1.93 -16.81
CA THR A 72 0.85 -1.88 -16.44
C THR A 72 1.07 -2.69 -15.17
N VAL A 73 1.97 -3.63 -15.24
CA VAL A 73 2.32 -4.50 -14.12
C VAL A 73 3.24 -3.75 -13.15
N ASP A 74 2.94 -3.81 -11.87
CA ASP A 74 3.82 -3.38 -10.80
C ASP A 74 3.98 -4.51 -9.77
N LEU A 75 5.21 -4.94 -9.57
CA LEU A 75 5.59 -5.99 -8.61
C LEU A 75 6.57 -5.44 -7.56
N ILE A 76 6.80 -4.13 -7.55
CA ILE A 76 7.73 -3.48 -6.63
C ILE A 76 6.94 -3.02 -5.42
N VAL A 77 7.37 -3.47 -4.25
CA VAL A 77 6.75 -3.04 -2.99
C VAL A 77 7.19 -1.62 -2.64
N PRO A 78 6.33 -0.80 -2.02
CA PRO A 78 6.72 0.48 -1.45
C PRO A 78 7.80 0.36 -0.38
N VAL A 79 8.46 1.45 -0.06
CA VAL A 79 9.47 1.53 1.00
C VAL A 79 9.06 2.62 2.00
N ILE A 80 9.04 2.27 3.29
CA ILE A 80 8.99 3.26 4.37
C ILE A 80 10.42 3.75 4.61
N GLY A 81 10.59 5.07 4.63
CA GLY A 81 11.84 5.74 4.94
C GLY A 81 11.99 6.02 6.44
N GLU A 82 12.20 7.29 6.79
CA GLU A 82 12.30 7.71 8.19
C GLU A 82 10.93 7.61 8.89
N LEU A 83 10.95 7.21 10.15
CA LEU A 83 9.78 7.14 11.02
C LEU A 83 10.19 7.71 12.39
N TYR A 84 9.49 8.74 12.83
CA TYR A 84 9.69 9.42 14.11
C TYR A 84 8.45 9.28 14.99
N ASP A 85 8.63 9.08 16.28
CA ASP A 85 7.60 9.33 17.29
C ASP A 85 7.85 10.64 18.03
N GLY A 86 6.77 11.29 18.46
CA GLY A 86 6.82 12.55 19.19
C GLY A 86 6.55 13.80 18.37
N SER A 87 7.52 14.37 17.64
CA SER A 87 7.35 15.60 16.87
C SER A 87 7.70 15.47 15.39
N GLU A 88 7.25 16.43 14.57
CA GLU A 88 7.48 16.43 13.11
C GLU A 88 8.97 16.53 12.73
N THR A 89 9.81 17.05 13.60
CA THR A 89 11.22 17.36 13.30
C THR A 89 12.20 16.69 14.24
N GLU A 90 11.71 16.06 15.30
CA GLU A 90 12.56 15.42 16.30
C GLU A 90 11.94 14.09 16.73
N ASP A 91 12.72 13.06 16.66
CA ASP A 91 12.47 11.79 17.29
C ASP A 91 12.62 11.95 18.80
N MET A 92 11.62 11.55 19.57
CA MET A 92 11.56 11.86 21.01
C MET A 92 11.60 10.60 21.84
N ASP A 93 12.60 10.46 22.71
CA ASP A 93 12.70 9.34 23.66
C ASP A 93 11.66 9.42 24.81
N TRP A 94 11.13 10.63 25.11
CA TRP A 94 10.27 10.90 26.26
C TRP A 94 9.16 11.89 25.95
N GLN A 95 7.96 11.62 26.48
CA GLN A 95 6.86 12.61 26.47
C GLN A 95 6.10 12.63 27.80
N SER A 96 5.49 13.80 28.10
CA SER A 96 4.66 13.99 29.29
C SER A 96 3.15 13.84 29.05
N SER A 97 2.72 13.66 27.80
CA SER A 97 1.30 13.39 27.49
C SER A 97 0.99 11.91 27.70
N ASP A 98 -0.08 11.63 28.42
CA ASP A 98 -0.63 10.29 28.65
C ASP A 98 -1.84 9.96 27.74
N SER A 99 -2.24 10.90 26.89
CA SER A 99 -3.48 10.80 26.11
C SER A 99 -3.31 11.04 24.62
N THR A 100 -2.08 11.31 24.16
CA THR A 100 -1.77 11.53 22.74
C THR A 100 -0.52 10.76 22.35
N PHE A 101 -0.47 10.30 21.09
CA PHE A 101 0.71 9.70 20.48
C PHE A 101 0.85 10.23 19.06
N SER A 102 2.04 10.72 18.69
CA SER A 102 2.27 11.31 17.37
C SER A 102 3.26 10.49 16.58
N LEU A 103 2.98 10.34 15.27
CA LEU A 103 3.86 9.66 14.32
C LEU A 103 4.07 10.53 13.08
N TYR A 104 5.30 10.53 12.59
CA TYR A 104 5.71 11.18 11.34
C TYR A 104 6.60 10.21 10.56
N TRP A 105 6.36 10.09 9.27
CA TRP A 105 7.11 9.15 8.42
C TRP A 105 7.31 9.69 7.00
N SER A 106 8.23 9.09 6.30
CA SER A 106 8.38 9.21 4.86
C SER A 106 8.19 7.87 4.21
N GLY A 107 7.85 7.88 2.93
CA GLY A 107 7.78 6.67 2.14
C GLY A 107 7.79 6.99 0.67
N SER A 108 8.17 6.02 -0.12
CA SER A 108 8.24 6.14 -1.57
C SER A 108 7.90 4.81 -2.24
N ASP A 109 7.45 4.94 -3.46
CA ASP A 109 7.27 3.81 -4.37
C ASP A 109 7.80 4.16 -5.77
N SER A 110 8.05 3.14 -6.56
CA SER A 110 8.52 3.26 -7.95
C SER A 110 7.49 3.92 -8.88
N ARG A 111 6.20 3.87 -8.50
CA ARG A 111 5.06 4.42 -9.25
C ARG A 111 4.21 5.31 -8.39
N GLU A 112 3.22 4.79 -7.70
CA GLU A 112 2.27 5.61 -6.95
C GLU A 112 1.79 4.90 -5.70
N LEU A 113 2.04 5.54 -4.55
CA LEU A 113 1.49 5.12 -3.26
C LEU A 113 -0.03 5.36 -3.23
N ASP A 114 -0.77 4.41 -2.70
CA ASP A 114 -2.20 4.51 -2.49
C ASP A 114 -2.54 4.83 -1.03
N ASN A 115 -1.84 4.16 -0.09
CA ASN A 115 -2.22 4.23 1.30
C ASN A 115 -1.07 3.94 2.25
N TYR A 116 -1.06 4.64 3.40
CA TYR A 116 -0.32 4.26 4.58
C TYR A 116 -1.26 3.70 5.64
N GLN A 117 -0.76 2.76 6.41
CA GLN A 117 -1.40 2.25 7.61
C GLN A 117 -0.44 2.38 8.78
N TYR A 118 -0.96 2.78 9.95
CA TYR A 118 -0.20 2.81 11.19
C TYR A 118 -0.85 1.94 12.27
N SER A 119 -0.08 1.56 13.26
CA SER A 119 -0.54 1.00 14.54
C SER A 119 0.32 1.53 15.68
N VAL A 120 -0.16 1.41 16.92
CA VAL A 120 0.61 1.71 18.14
C VAL A 120 0.47 0.55 19.11
N GLY A 121 1.60 0.17 19.70
CA GLY A 121 1.66 -0.91 20.68
C GLY A 121 2.77 -0.75 21.72
N THR A 122 2.79 -1.68 22.66
CA THR A 122 3.83 -1.76 23.71
C THR A 122 5.07 -2.56 23.28
N VAL A 123 5.03 -3.08 22.05
CA VAL A 123 6.15 -3.79 21.39
C VAL A 123 6.14 -3.39 19.91
N PRO A 124 7.29 -3.28 19.23
CA PRO A 124 7.34 -3.00 17.80
C PRO A 124 6.46 -3.96 17.00
N GLY A 125 5.58 -3.39 16.16
CA GLY A 125 4.63 -4.13 15.34
C GLY A 125 3.30 -4.50 16.00
N ASP A 126 3.17 -4.34 17.30
CA ASP A 126 1.91 -4.55 18.00
C ASP A 126 0.89 -3.43 17.70
N SER A 127 -0.37 -3.74 18.02
CA SER A 127 -1.51 -2.84 17.80
C SER A 127 -2.48 -2.83 18.98
N ASN A 128 -1.95 -3.08 20.18
CA ASN A 128 -2.75 -3.22 21.40
C ASN A 128 -3.16 -1.87 22.01
N ILE A 129 -2.59 -0.76 21.54
CA ILE A 129 -2.97 0.62 21.91
C ILE A 129 -3.82 1.26 20.82
N ALA A 130 -3.36 1.21 19.56
CA ALA A 130 -4.12 1.62 18.39
C ALA A 130 -4.02 0.55 17.31
N ALA A 131 -5.17 0.05 16.87
CA ALA A 131 -5.24 -0.96 15.80
C ALA A 131 -4.76 -0.39 14.47
N TRP A 132 -4.32 -1.26 13.55
CA TRP A 132 -3.96 -0.87 12.19
C TRP A 132 -5.04 -0.02 11.54
N THR A 133 -4.70 1.21 11.22
CA THR A 133 -5.61 2.23 10.70
C THR A 133 -5.05 2.85 9.44
N SER A 134 -5.88 2.95 8.41
CA SER A 134 -5.55 3.56 7.13
C SER A 134 -5.62 5.09 7.24
N VAL A 135 -4.65 5.78 6.62
CA VAL A 135 -4.54 7.25 6.62
C VAL A 135 -4.37 7.84 5.22
N SER A 136 -4.70 7.06 4.17
CA SER A 136 -4.44 7.47 2.79
C SER A 136 -2.95 7.80 2.60
N THR A 137 -2.61 8.84 1.86
CA THR A 137 -1.21 9.25 1.61
C THR A 137 -0.66 10.25 2.64
N ASN A 138 -1.33 10.45 3.78
CA ASN A 138 -0.80 11.29 4.85
C ASN A 138 0.48 10.67 5.43
N THR A 139 1.45 11.51 5.71
CA THR A 139 2.77 11.15 6.25
C THR A 139 2.93 11.52 7.74
N SER A 140 1.82 11.81 8.40
CA SER A 140 1.79 12.07 9.84
C SER A 140 0.42 11.73 10.42
N MET A 141 0.41 11.43 11.72
CA MET A 141 -0.82 11.22 12.49
C MET A 141 -0.61 11.59 13.94
N VAL A 142 -1.59 12.28 14.51
CA VAL A 142 -1.74 12.44 15.96
C VAL A 142 -2.91 11.57 16.40
N ILE A 143 -2.63 10.61 17.25
CA ILE A 143 -3.61 9.70 17.83
C ILE A 143 -4.03 10.29 19.18
N GLU A 144 -5.30 10.63 19.30
CA GLU A 144 -5.86 11.23 20.51
C GLU A 144 -6.67 10.20 21.31
N ASN A 145 -6.89 10.50 22.60
CA ASN A 145 -7.69 9.69 23.51
C ASN A 145 -7.15 8.26 23.69
N VAL A 146 -5.84 8.10 23.65
CA VAL A 146 -5.14 6.89 24.08
C VAL A 146 -4.89 6.94 25.59
N GLU A 147 -4.77 5.78 26.22
CA GLU A 147 -4.41 5.67 27.63
C GLU A 147 -2.98 5.15 27.71
N LEU A 148 -2.03 6.06 27.99
CA LEU A 148 -0.61 5.73 28.10
C LEU A 148 -0.19 5.75 29.59
N VAL A 149 0.62 4.79 29.97
CA VAL A 149 1.02 4.57 31.36
C VAL A 149 2.44 5.08 31.60
N GLU A 150 2.65 5.74 32.74
CA GLU A 150 3.96 6.24 33.16
C GLU A 150 5.01 5.10 33.20
N GLU A 151 6.24 5.42 32.84
CA GLU A 151 7.38 4.51 32.73
C GLU A 151 7.24 3.41 31.66
N GLN A 152 6.16 3.41 30.85
CA GLN A 152 5.96 2.46 29.75
C GLN A 152 6.43 3.08 28.43
N THR A 153 7.17 2.28 27.64
CA THR A 153 7.53 2.64 26.27
C THR A 153 6.49 2.15 25.28
N TYR A 154 6.17 3.00 24.30
CA TYR A 154 5.25 2.72 23.22
C TYR A 154 5.92 2.90 21.87
N TYR A 155 5.51 2.10 20.89
CA TYR A 155 6.09 2.04 19.56
C TYR A 155 5.01 2.31 18.51
N GLY A 156 5.30 3.22 17.61
CA GLY A 156 4.54 3.36 16.39
C GLY A 156 5.05 2.43 15.31
N SER A 157 4.16 1.90 14.49
CA SER A 157 4.52 1.07 13.34
C SER A 157 3.76 1.53 12.11
N VAL A 158 4.44 1.56 10.96
CA VAL A 158 3.88 2.04 9.69
C VAL A 158 4.20 1.06 8.58
N ARG A 159 3.28 0.90 7.65
CA ARG A 159 3.46 0.22 6.36
C ARG A 159 2.73 0.97 5.26
N ALA A 160 3.16 0.78 4.02
CA ALA A 160 2.56 1.40 2.85
C ALA A 160 1.97 0.34 1.90
N GLU A 161 0.96 0.75 1.15
CA GLU A 161 0.37 0.00 0.05
C GLU A 161 0.37 0.88 -1.21
N ASP A 162 0.75 0.32 -2.35
CA ASP A 162 0.69 0.99 -3.64
C ASP A 162 -0.65 0.72 -4.36
N ARG A 163 -0.85 1.35 -5.52
CA ARG A 163 -2.05 1.13 -6.34
C ARG A 163 -2.15 -0.24 -7.00
N ALA A 164 -1.07 -1.00 -7.07
CA ALA A 164 -1.08 -2.37 -7.56
C ALA A 164 -1.45 -3.38 -6.46
N GLY A 165 -1.50 -2.93 -5.20
CA GLY A 165 -1.79 -3.75 -4.03
C GLY A 165 -0.54 -4.40 -3.42
N ASN A 166 0.66 -3.95 -3.78
CA ASN A 166 1.88 -4.40 -3.10
C ASN A 166 1.99 -3.68 -1.76
N ILE A 167 2.40 -4.42 -0.72
CA ILE A 167 2.52 -3.91 0.65
C ILE A 167 3.99 -3.93 1.04
N SER A 168 4.47 -2.82 1.63
CA SER A 168 5.84 -2.70 2.14
C SER A 168 6.10 -3.60 3.34
N ASP A 169 7.37 -3.81 3.64
CA ASP A 169 7.75 -4.21 4.99
C ASP A 169 7.28 -3.14 5.99
N MET A 170 6.96 -3.58 7.21
CA MET A 170 6.61 -2.72 8.32
C MET A 170 7.88 -2.14 8.94
N VAL A 171 7.85 -0.84 9.25
CA VAL A 171 8.88 -0.15 10.03
C VAL A 171 8.26 0.29 11.35
N SER A 172 8.99 0.15 12.44
CA SER A 172 8.60 0.63 13.76
C SER A 172 9.58 1.70 14.24
N SER A 173 9.07 2.67 15.01
CA SER A 173 9.89 3.65 15.72
C SER A 173 10.75 2.95 16.80
N ASP A 174 11.73 3.65 17.33
CA ASP A 174 12.55 3.15 18.44
C ASP A 174 11.87 3.29 19.80
N GLY A 175 10.77 4.04 19.85
CA GLY A 175 9.82 4.08 20.94
C GLY A 175 9.96 5.27 21.88
N ILE A 176 8.81 5.81 22.32
CA ILE A 176 8.71 6.91 23.24
C ILE A 176 8.26 6.43 24.63
N THR A 177 8.95 6.85 25.69
CA THR A 177 8.61 6.50 27.06
C THR A 177 7.81 7.63 27.72
N ILE A 178 6.78 7.27 28.45
CA ILE A 178 5.89 8.23 29.13
C ILE A 178 6.49 8.61 30.48
N ASP A 179 6.68 9.92 30.72
CA ASP A 179 7.07 10.49 32.02
C ASP A 179 6.30 11.80 32.26
N TYR A 180 5.27 11.74 33.07
CA TYR A 180 4.53 12.93 33.52
C TYR A 180 4.79 13.26 34.99
N SER A 181 5.74 12.58 35.64
CA SER A 181 6.15 12.89 36.99
C SER A 181 7.05 14.15 37.03
N THR A 182 6.91 14.94 38.07
CA THR A 182 7.74 16.12 38.27
C THR A 182 9.03 15.79 39.01
N PRO A 183 10.17 16.43 38.68
CA PRO A 183 11.42 16.25 39.45
C PRO A 183 11.24 16.58 40.94
N VAL A 184 11.82 15.76 41.80
CA VAL A 184 11.80 15.98 43.25
C VAL A 184 12.87 16.99 43.62
N SER A 185 12.48 18.01 44.41
CA SER A 185 13.41 19.03 44.91
C SER A 185 14.45 18.42 45.85
N GLY A 186 15.72 18.68 45.60
CA GLY A 186 16.80 18.38 46.52
C GLY A 186 16.99 19.50 47.56
N SER A 187 17.85 19.24 48.57
CA SER A 187 18.26 20.27 49.51
C SER A 187 19.41 21.10 48.93
N VAL A 188 19.21 22.40 48.90
CA VAL A 188 20.26 23.40 48.60
C VAL A 188 20.84 23.89 49.93
N ARG A 189 22.17 23.87 50.07
CA ARG A 189 22.86 24.49 51.22
C ARG A 189 23.68 25.67 50.73
N ASP A 190 23.44 26.81 51.30
CA ASP A 190 24.17 28.05 51.10
C ASP A 190 25.33 28.12 52.11
N GLY A 191 26.48 27.61 51.69
CA GLY A 191 27.75 27.79 52.41
C GLY A 191 27.86 27.17 53.80
N LEU A 192 29.09 27.07 54.28
CA LEU A 192 29.40 26.78 55.69
C LEU A 192 29.31 28.09 56.46
N SER A 193 28.40 28.19 57.41
CA SER A 193 28.45 29.21 58.49
C SER A 193 29.53 28.85 59.51
#